data_8394370bbe76288a2d150b6fed7f5868
#
_entry.id   8394370bbe76288a2d150b6fed7f5868
#
_cell.length_a   1.000
_cell.length_b   1.000
_cell.length_c   1.000
_cell.angle_alpha   90.00
_cell.angle_beta   90.00
_cell.angle_gamma   90.00
#
_symmetry.space_group_name_H-M   'P 1'
#
loop_
_entity.id
_entity.type
_entity.pdbx_description
1 polymer ?
#
loop_
_entity_poly.entity_id
_entity_poly.type
_entity_poly.pdbx_seq_one_letter_code
_entity_poly.pdbx_strand_id
1 'polypeptide(L)'
;ERELTMMLLVDVSASRMFGSEELTKKNLITEIAATLAFSAATNNDKVGCILFSDHVEKFIPPKKGRSHILMIIRELVSFKPSGRGTSLSEPLRYLVGVNKKRTTTFLLSDLINNSDDMAKLEDALKIASSKHDIMAVHVYDKRDRELPDVGIVEVEDAESGQQMWLDTSSRRVRDFWRESYDTRHRA
;
A
#
# COMPACT_ATOMS: atom_id res chain seq x y z
N GLU A 1 -13.16 15.02 -26.20
CA GLU A 1 -12.88 14.00 -25.16
C GLU A 1 -11.89 14.56 -24.17
N ARG A 2 -12.24 14.51 -22.89
CA ARG A 2 -11.37 15.04 -21.83
C ARG A 2 -10.42 13.94 -21.40
N GLU A 3 -9.16 14.05 -21.78
CA GLU A 3 -8.11 13.14 -21.36
C GLU A 3 -7.95 13.20 -19.83
N LEU A 4 -8.17 12.09 -19.17
CA LEU A 4 -7.95 11.95 -17.74
C LEU A 4 -6.58 11.35 -17.46
N THR A 5 -6.08 11.60 -16.27
CA THR A 5 -4.85 10.99 -15.76
C THR A 5 -5.19 10.23 -14.48
N MET A 6 -4.90 8.94 -14.49
CA MET A 6 -4.97 8.08 -13.30
C MET A 6 -3.59 7.93 -12.69
N MET A 7 -3.52 8.09 -11.38
CA MET A 7 -2.32 7.80 -10.60
C MET A 7 -2.59 6.65 -9.62
N LEU A 8 -1.70 5.66 -9.61
CA LEU A 8 -1.71 4.56 -8.65
C LEU A 8 -0.61 4.81 -7.62
N LEU A 9 -0.99 4.99 -6.36
CA LEU A 9 -0.09 5.04 -5.22
C LEU A 9 -0.11 3.66 -4.58
N VAL A 10 0.96 2.90 -4.73
CA VAL A 10 0.99 1.48 -4.36
C VAL A 10 1.98 1.28 -3.21
N ASP A 11 1.44 0.82 -2.10
CA ASP A 11 2.21 0.39 -0.95
C ASP A 11 2.95 -0.91 -1.30
N VAL A 12 4.28 -0.82 -1.29
CA VAL A 12 5.18 -1.96 -1.52
C VAL A 12 5.94 -2.33 -0.25
N SER A 13 5.59 -1.71 0.90
CA SER A 13 6.18 -2.07 2.18
C SER A 13 5.95 -3.56 2.47
N ALA A 14 7.00 -4.22 2.90
CA ALA A 14 6.92 -5.62 3.27
C ALA A 14 6.23 -5.73 4.63
N SER A 15 5.00 -6.24 4.68
CA SER A 15 4.45 -6.76 5.91
C SER A 15 5.11 -8.11 6.18
N ARG A 16 6.13 -8.13 7.06
CA ARG A 16 7.03 -9.27 7.25
C ARG A 16 6.47 -10.35 8.17
N MET A 17 5.21 -10.73 7.98
CA MET A 17 4.58 -11.70 8.87
C MET A 17 4.25 -13.04 8.23
N PHE A 18 5.06 -13.81 7.71
CA PHE A 18 4.90 -15.11 7.05
C PHE A 18 4.98 -15.05 5.52
N GLY A 19 6.04 -15.61 4.98
CA GLY A 19 6.41 -15.56 3.57
C GLY A 19 5.35 -15.99 2.52
N SER A 20 4.32 -16.74 2.90
CA SER A 20 3.20 -17.08 2.03
C SER A 20 2.12 -16.00 1.99
N GLU A 21 1.97 -15.21 3.05
CA GLU A 21 0.94 -14.17 3.16
C GLU A 21 1.36 -12.87 2.50
N GLU A 22 2.64 -12.52 2.57
CA GLU A 22 3.20 -11.39 1.81
C GLU A 22 2.98 -11.54 0.31
N LEU A 23 3.20 -12.75 -0.20
CA LEU A 23 2.98 -13.05 -1.60
C LEU A 23 1.51 -12.88 -1.99
N THR A 24 0.57 -13.26 -1.11
CA THR A 24 -0.87 -13.14 -1.36
C THR A 24 -1.31 -11.68 -1.37
N LYS A 25 -0.88 -10.86 -0.39
CA LYS A 25 -1.22 -9.43 -0.32
C LYS A 25 -0.61 -8.67 -1.49
N LYS A 26 0.67 -8.91 -1.81
CA LYS A 26 1.35 -8.33 -2.97
C LYS A 26 0.65 -8.70 -4.27
N ASN A 27 0.23 -9.95 -4.43
CA ASN A 27 -0.50 -10.40 -5.61
C ASN A 27 -1.85 -9.71 -5.72
N LEU A 28 -2.59 -9.56 -4.63
CA LEU A 28 -3.88 -8.89 -4.59
C LEU A 28 -3.74 -7.40 -4.96
N ILE A 29 -2.79 -6.69 -4.37
CA ILE A 29 -2.50 -5.29 -4.71
C ILE A 29 -2.14 -5.15 -6.19
N THR A 30 -1.29 -6.04 -6.70
CA THR A 30 -0.89 -6.05 -8.12
C THR A 30 -2.09 -6.32 -9.03
N GLU A 31 -2.97 -7.24 -8.68
CA GLU A 31 -4.19 -7.55 -9.45
C GLU A 31 -5.16 -6.37 -9.48
N ILE A 32 -5.39 -5.71 -8.34
CA ILE A 32 -6.22 -4.50 -8.26
C ILE A 32 -5.60 -3.38 -9.11
N ALA A 33 -4.31 -3.12 -8.95
CA ALA A 33 -3.60 -2.10 -9.73
C ALA A 33 -3.68 -2.38 -11.24
N ALA A 34 -3.48 -3.63 -11.65
CA ALA A 34 -3.60 -4.04 -13.05
C ALA A 34 -5.02 -3.81 -13.59
N THR A 35 -6.04 -4.19 -12.84
CA THR A 35 -7.44 -4.02 -13.22
C THR A 35 -7.78 -2.54 -13.43
N LEU A 36 -7.38 -1.67 -12.49
CA LEU A 36 -7.58 -0.22 -12.59
C LEU A 36 -6.84 0.37 -13.79
N ALA A 37 -5.57 -0.03 -13.99
CA ALA A 37 -4.74 0.46 -15.09
C ALA A 37 -5.30 0.06 -16.45
N PHE A 38 -5.74 -1.18 -16.62
CA PHE A 38 -6.36 -1.64 -17.87
C PHE A 38 -7.70 -0.97 -18.13
N SER A 39 -8.51 -0.71 -17.10
CA SER A 39 -9.75 0.04 -17.22
C SER A 39 -9.50 1.46 -17.74
N ALA A 40 -8.50 2.16 -17.19
CA ALA A 40 -8.11 3.49 -17.66
C ALA A 40 -7.62 3.46 -19.12
N ALA A 41 -6.86 2.44 -19.50
CA ALA A 41 -6.39 2.28 -20.88
C ALA A 41 -7.53 2.10 -21.89
N THR A 42 -8.58 1.39 -21.51
CA THR A 42 -9.78 1.22 -22.34
C THR A 42 -10.44 2.56 -22.65
N ASN A 43 -10.35 3.51 -21.73
CA ASN A 43 -10.85 4.88 -21.89
C ASN A 43 -9.81 5.83 -22.53
N ASN A 44 -8.67 5.30 -22.97
CA ASN A 44 -7.56 6.09 -23.54
C ASN A 44 -6.97 7.13 -22.57
N ASP A 45 -7.05 6.88 -21.27
CA ASP A 45 -6.48 7.71 -20.22
C ASP A 45 -4.98 7.44 -20.01
N LYS A 46 -4.29 8.41 -19.41
CA LYS A 46 -2.90 8.22 -18.95
C LYS A 46 -2.88 7.53 -17.61
N VAL A 47 -1.93 6.62 -17.42
CA VAL A 47 -1.71 5.92 -16.14
C VAL A 47 -0.27 6.12 -15.68
N GLY A 48 -0.11 6.62 -14.45
CA GLY A 48 1.16 6.70 -13.75
C GLY A 48 1.13 5.91 -12.43
N CYS A 49 2.28 5.71 -11.82
CA CYS A 49 2.39 4.95 -10.58
C CYS A 49 3.47 5.53 -9.68
N ILE A 50 3.19 5.55 -8.37
CA ILE A 50 4.14 5.85 -7.31
C ILE A 50 4.19 4.62 -6.41
N LEU A 51 5.35 3.96 -6.35
CA LEU A 51 5.64 2.88 -5.40
C LEU A 51 6.22 3.49 -4.15
N PHE A 52 5.72 3.12 -2.98
CA PHE A 52 6.18 3.67 -1.71
C PHE A 52 6.24 2.63 -0.59
N SER A 53 7.07 2.92 0.38
CA SER A 53 7.20 2.26 1.68
C SER A 53 7.17 3.34 2.78
N ASP A 54 8.19 3.45 3.61
CA ASP A 54 8.43 4.61 4.49
C ASP A 54 8.93 5.86 3.72
N HIS A 55 9.18 5.72 2.44
CA HIS A 55 9.53 6.78 1.49
C HIS A 55 9.04 6.42 0.08
N VAL A 56 9.13 7.36 -0.86
CA VAL A 56 8.85 7.08 -2.27
C VAL A 56 9.99 6.25 -2.86
N GLU A 57 9.69 5.02 -3.25
CA GLU A 57 10.64 4.06 -3.80
C GLU A 57 10.84 4.25 -5.31
N LYS A 58 9.76 4.48 -6.04
CA LYS A 58 9.79 4.65 -7.49
C LYS A 58 8.62 5.47 -8.01
N PHE A 59 8.90 6.35 -8.97
CA PHE A 59 7.91 7.10 -9.72
C PHE A 59 7.92 6.69 -11.19
N ILE A 60 6.74 6.33 -11.70
CA ILE A 60 6.51 6.04 -13.10
C ILE A 60 5.56 7.12 -13.64
N PRO A 61 6.05 8.02 -14.51
CA PRO A 61 5.24 9.11 -15.05
C PRO A 61 4.02 8.60 -15.82
N PRO A 62 2.90 9.36 -15.81
CA PRO A 62 1.71 8.97 -16.55
C PRO A 62 1.93 8.99 -18.05
N LYS A 63 1.64 7.86 -18.69
CA LYS A 63 1.66 7.69 -20.16
C LYS A 63 0.47 6.84 -20.59
N LYS A 64 0.13 6.95 -21.88
CA LYS A 64 -0.89 6.11 -22.53
C LYS A 64 -0.31 4.79 -23.05
N GLY A 65 -1.21 3.86 -23.26
CA GLY A 65 -0.93 2.66 -24.02
C GLY A 65 -0.68 1.41 -23.19
N ARG A 66 -1.00 0.29 -23.82
CA ARG A 66 -0.95 -1.04 -23.18
C ARG A 66 0.46 -1.43 -22.74
N SER A 67 1.47 -1.11 -23.55
CA SER A 67 2.89 -1.43 -23.21
C SER A 67 3.34 -0.72 -21.94
N HIS A 68 2.89 0.52 -21.73
CA HIS A 68 3.18 1.26 -20.51
C HIS A 68 2.54 0.63 -19.27
N ILE A 69 1.30 0.15 -19.40
CA ILE A 69 0.61 -0.56 -18.31
C ILE A 69 1.30 -1.89 -17.98
N LEU A 70 1.68 -2.65 -19.01
CA LEU A 70 2.42 -3.90 -18.81
C LEU A 70 3.78 -3.65 -18.13
N MET A 71 4.42 -2.52 -18.42
CA MET A 71 5.65 -2.12 -17.72
C MET A 71 5.38 -1.81 -16.25
N ILE A 72 4.30 -1.07 -15.93
CA ILE A 72 3.90 -0.82 -14.52
C ILE A 72 3.65 -2.14 -13.78
N ILE A 73 2.90 -3.07 -14.38
CA ILE A 73 2.61 -4.37 -13.76
C ILE A 73 3.89 -5.18 -13.53
N ARG A 74 4.80 -5.19 -14.50
CA ARG A 74 6.10 -5.86 -14.36
C ARG A 74 6.90 -5.28 -13.19
N GLU A 75 6.93 -3.97 -13.06
CA GLU A 75 7.58 -3.29 -11.93
C GLU A 75 6.95 -3.71 -10.60
N LEU A 76 5.62 -3.71 -10.48
CA LEU A 76 4.91 -4.13 -9.27
C LEU A 76 5.23 -5.57 -8.86
N VAL A 77 5.28 -6.48 -9.83
CA VAL A 77 5.57 -7.91 -9.57
C VAL A 77 7.01 -8.12 -9.09
N SER A 78 7.98 -7.44 -9.72
CA SER A 78 9.40 -7.66 -9.47
C SER A 78 10.01 -6.74 -8.42
N PHE A 79 9.26 -5.72 -7.96
CA PHE A 79 9.81 -4.70 -7.07
C PHE A 79 10.19 -5.27 -5.70
N LYS A 80 11.35 -4.87 -5.22
CA LYS A 80 11.84 -5.18 -3.87
C LYS A 80 12.04 -3.86 -3.14
N PRO A 81 11.24 -3.56 -2.11
CA PRO A 81 11.37 -2.32 -1.36
C PRO A 81 12.69 -2.26 -0.59
N SER A 82 13.24 -1.06 -0.46
CA SER A 82 14.38 -0.76 0.40
C SER A 82 13.97 -0.34 1.81
N GLY A 83 12.78 0.29 1.92
CA GLY A 83 12.21 0.72 3.20
C GLY A 83 11.60 -0.43 4.01
N ARG A 84 11.52 -0.23 5.32
CA ARG A 84 11.02 -1.24 6.26
C ARG A 84 9.63 -0.95 6.83
N GLY A 85 9.21 0.31 6.80
CA GLY A 85 7.92 0.75 7.31
C GLY A 85 7.02 1.31 6.21
N THR A 86 5.94 1.96 6.63
CA THR A 86 4.97 2.59 5.73
C THR A 86 4.75 4.03 6.14
N SER A 87 4.86 4.96 5.19
CA SER A 87 4.43 6.35 5.33
C SER A 87 3.41 6.67 4.24
N LEU A 88 2.18 6.93 4.65
CA LEU A 88 1.10 7.31 3.74
C LEU A 88 1.18 8.78 3.33
N SER A 89 1.85 9.64 4.11
CA SER A 89 2.02 11.06 3.80
C SER A 89 2.98 11.28 2.64
N GLU A 90 4.03 10.49 2.51
CA GLU A 90 5.08 10.65 1.50
C GLU A 90 4.56 10.54 0.04
N PRO A 91 3.81 9.51 -0.36
CA PRO A 91 3.30 9.41 -1.72
C PRO A 91 2.30 10.52 -2.05
N LEU A 92 1.50 10.99 -1.07
CA LEU A 92 0.56 12.08 -1.26
C LEU A 92 1.27 13.42 -1.51
N ARG A 93 2.31 13.72 -0.74
CA ARG A 93 3.14 14.92 -0.94
C ARG A 93 3.85 14.89 -2.27
N TYR A 94 4.40 13.74 -2.63
CA TYR A 94 5.08 13.54 -3.91
C TYR A 94 4.12 13.72 -5.09
N LEU A 95 2.91 13.14 -5.02
CA LEU A 95 1.85 13.30 -6.02
C LEU A 95 1.58 14.79 -6.32
N VAL A 96 1.39 15.59 -5.27
CA VAL A 96 1.16 17.05 -5.39
C VAL A 96 2.33 17.76 -6.05
N GLY A 97 3.55 17.29 -5.79
CA GLY A 97 4.78 17.83 -6.37
C GLY A 97 4.89 17.59 -7.87
N VAL A 98 4.63 16.36 -8.32
CA VAL A 98 4.88 15.91 -9.69
C VAL A 98 3.71 16.08 -10.65
N ASN A 99 2.46 16.09 -10.15
CA ASN A 99 1.26 16.27 -10.96
C ASN A 99 0.60 17.62 -10.70
N LYS A 100 0.74 18.54 -11.67
CA LYS A 100 0.15 19.90 -11.57
C LYS A 100 -1.32 19.94 -12.00
N LYS A 101 -1.75 18.97 -12.83
CA LYS A 101 -3.14 18.81 -13.25
C LYS A 101 -3.86 17.85 -12.33
N ARG A 102 -5.18 18.04 -12.19
CA ARG A 102 -6.03 17.13 -11.40
C ARG A 102 -5.95 15.71 -11.93
N THR A 103 -5.80 14.76 -11.06
CA THR A 103 -5.74 13.33 -11.36
C THR A 103 -6.79 12.57 -10.57
N THR A 104 -7.24 11.43 -11.11
CA THR A 104 -7.93 10.41 -10.34
C THR A 104 -6.88 9.50 -9.73
N THR A 105 -6.79 9.46 -8.41
CA THR A 105 -5.71 8.78 -7.69
C THR A 105 -6.26 7.68 -6.80
N PHE A 106 -5.70 6.49 -6.92
CA PHE A 106 -5.99 5.34 -6.05
C PHE A 106 -4.79 5.07 -5.14
N LEU A 107 -5.03 5.11 -3.84
CA LEU A 107 -4.07 4.70 -2.81
C LEU A 107 -4.36 3.26 -2.40
N LEU A 108 -3.48 2.34 -2.79
CA LEU A 108 -3.60 0.90 -2.51
C LEU A 108 -2.65 0.53 -1.37
N SER A 109 -3.19 0.24 -0.19
CA SER A 109 -2.42 -0.06 1.02
C SER A 109 -3.28 -0.84 2.02
N ASP A 110 -2.65 -1.49 2.99
CA ASP A 110 -3.33 -1.98 4.19
C ASP A 110 -3.65 -0.86 5.19
N LEU A 111 -3.27 0.37 4.87
CA LEU A 111 -3.47 1.58 5.67
C LEU A 111 -2.85 1.54 7.07
N ILE A 112 -1.92 0.62 7.30
CA ILE A 112 -1.10 0.60 8.52
C ILE A 112 0.03 1.61 8.31
N ASN A 113 -0.03 2.69 9.07
CA ASN A 113 0.90 3.81 8.95
C ASN A 113 1.82 3.87 10.16
N ASN A 114 3.04 4.36 9.98
CA ASN A 114 3.94 4.63 11.11
C ASN A 114 3.30 5.68 12.03
N SER A 115 3.38 5.48 13.34
CA SER A 115 2.79 6.36 14.35
C SER A 115 3.22 7.82 14.21
N ASP A 116 4.47 8.04 13.83
CA ASP A 116 5.07 9.38 13.68
C ASP A 116 4.60 10.12 12.40
N ASP A 117 3.92 9.41 11.49
CA ASP A 117 3.44 9.98 10.23
C ASP A 117 1.99 10.51 10.30
N MET A 118 1.23 10.20 11.36
CA MET A 118 -0.20 10.51 11.43
C MET A 118 -0.51 12.01 11.32
N ALA A 119 0.23 12.87 12.03
CA ALA A 119 0.03 14.32 11.94
C ALA A 119 0.36 14.86 10.54
N LYS A 120 1.40 14.32 9.90
CA LYS A 120 1.80 14.68 8.54
C LYS A 120 0.80 14.17 7.51
N LEU A 121 0.16 13.02 7.77
CA LEU A 121 -0.84 12.41 6.90
C LEU A 121 -2.09 13.29 6.79
N GLU A 122 -2.58 13.84 7.90
CA GLU A 122 -3.75 14.72 7.89
C GLU A 122 -3.53 15.93 6.97
N ASP A 123 -2.38 16.61 7.11
CA ASP A 123 -2.03 17.76 6.26
C ASP A 123 -1.82 17.34 4.79
N ALA A 124 -1.14 16.24 4.56
CA ALA A 124 -0.91 15.74 3.21
C ALA A 124 -2.22 15.38 2.50
N LEU A 125 -3.18 14.75 3.21
CA LEU A 125 -4.51 14.44 2.69
C LEU A 125 -5.32 15.69 2.37
N LYS A 126 -5.32 16.69 3.24
CA LYS A 126 -6.01 17.98 3.01
C LYS A 126 -5.49 18.64 1.72
N ILE A 127 -4.17 18.70 1.55
CA ILE A 127 -3.56 19.33 0.39
C ILE A 127 -3.81 18.50 -0.87
N ALA A 128 -3.59 17.20 -0.80
CA ALA A 128 -3.74 16.31 -1.96
C ALA A 128 -5.19 16.23 -2.43
N SER A 129 -6.18 16.12 -1.53
CA SER A 129 -7.61 16.07 -1.89
C SER A 129 -8.14 17.37 -2.45
N SER A 130 -7.53 18.50 -2.13
CA SER A 130 -7.87 19.78 -2.76
C SER A 130 -7.44 19.86 -4.24
N LYS A 131 -6.42 19.11 -4.63
CA LYS A 131 -5.82 19.13 -5.98
C LYS A 131 -6.16 17.92 -6.84
N HIS A 132 -6.45 16.78 -6.23
CA HIS A 132 -6.68 15.51 -6.88
C HIS A 132 -7.92 14.83 -6.29
N ASP A 133 -8.53 13.91 -7.06
CA ASP A 133 -9.59 13.04 -6.58
C ASP A 133 -8.93 11.77 -6.02
N ILE A 134 -8.94 11.60 -4.68
CA ILE A 134 -8.23 10.52 -4.00
C ILE A 134 -9.22 9.49 -3.47
N MET A 135 -8.98 8.24 -3.82
CA MET A 135 -9.71 7.08 -3.34
C MET A 135 -8.74 6.11 -2.66
N ALA A 136 -8.96 5.84 -1.39
CA ALA A 136 -8.20 4.83 -0.66
C ALA A 136 -8.85 3.45 -0.84
N VAL A 137 -8.05 2.47 -1.24
CA VAL A 137 -8.44 1.07 -1.34
C VAL A 137 -7.72 0.30 -0.24
N HIS A 138 -8.48 -0.06 0.79
CA HIS A 138 -7.96 -0.83 1.90
C HIS A 138 -7.83 -2.31 1.51
N VAL A 139 -6.59 -2.77 1.40
CA VAL A 139 -6.24 -4.15 1.07
C VAL A 139 -5.77 -4.85 2.33
N TYR A 140 -6.56 -5.79 2.83
CA TYR A 140 -6.24 -6.55 4.04
C TYR A 140 -6.49 -8.05 3.86
N ASP A 141 -5.75 -8.87 4.59
CA ASP A 141 -6.04 -10.29 4.74
C ASP A 141 -6.72 -10.51 6.10
N LYS A 142 -7.79 -11.34 6.12
CA LYS A 142 -8.44 -11.72 7.38
C LYS A 142 -7.49 -12.41 8.34
N ARG A 143 -6.47 -13.09 7.82
CA ARG A 143 -5.41 -13.75 8.60
C ARG A 143 -4.49 -12.77 9.32
N ASP A 144 -4.33 -11.55 8.83
CA ASP A 144 -3.60 -10.50 9.54
C ASP A 144 -4.24 -10.18 10.91
N ARG A 145 -5.57 -10.37 11.02
CA ARG A 145 -6.33 -10.18 12.24
C ARG A 145 -6.31 -11.38 13.17
N GLU A 146 -6.22 -12.59 12.61
CA GLU A 146 -6.38 -13.84 13.38
C GLU A 146 -5.11 -14.69 13.25
N LEU A 147 -4.35 -14.80 14.34
CA LEU A 147 -3.24 -15.76 14.40
C LEU A 147 -3.77 -17.19 14.33
N PRO A 148 -3.30 -18.02 13.39
CA PRO A 148 -3.65 -19.43 13.37
C PRO A 148 -3.06 -20.16 14.58
N ASP A 149 -3.73 -21.20 15.07
CA ASP A 149 -3.24 -22.08 16.12
C ASP A 149 -2.26 -23.10 15.51
N VAL A 150 -0.99 -22.72 15.42
CA VAL A 150 0.08 -23.53 14.79
C VAL A 150 1.30 -23.74 15.71
N GLY A 151 1.15 -23.43 17.02
CA GLY A 151 2.21 -23.56 17.99
C GLY A 151 3.09 -22.33 18.09
N ILE A 152 4.38 -22.53 18.33
CA ILE A 152 5.34 -21.43 18.51
C ILE A 152 5.82 -20.95 17.14
N VAL A 153 5.66 -19.66 16.87
CA VAL A 153 6.09 -19.00 15.63
C VAL A 153 7.05 -17.86 15.94
N GLU A 154 8.02 -17.67 15.06
CA GLU A 154 8.86 -16.48 15.08
C GLU A 154 8.18 -15.37 14.31
N VAL A 155 8.03 -14.21 14.94
CA VAL A 155 7.49 -13.00 14.30
C VAL A 155 8.52 -11.88 14.40
N GLU A 156 8.60 -11.06 13.36
CA GLU A 156 9.42 -9.87 13.34
C GLU A 156 8.51 -8.64 13.43
N ASP A 157 8.80 -7.75 14.36
CA ASP A 157 8.12 -6.46 14.45
C ASP A 157 8.51 -5.59 13.24
N ALA A 158 7.52 -5.18 12.46
CA ALA A 158 7.73 -4.46 11.21
C ALA A 158 8.37 -3.07 11.42
N GLU A 159 8.16 -2.44 12.59
CA GLU A 159 8.71 -1.11 12.90
C GLU A 159 10.13 -1.19 13.46
N SER A 160 10.36 -2.07 14.41
CA SER A 160 11.66 -2.19 15.10
C SER A 160 12.61 -3.21 14.48
N GLY A 161 12.09 -4.16 13.69
CA GLY A 161 12.84 -5.30 13.17
C GLY A 161 13.22 -6.32 14.25
N GLN A 162 12.65 -6.21 15.46
CA GLN A 162 12.90 -7.16 16.54
C GLN A 162 12.16 -8.47 16.26
N GLN A 163 12.89 -9.57 16.40
CA GLN A 163 12.34 -10.91 16.35
C GLN A 163 11.86 -11.33 17.73
N MET A 164 10.65 -11.88 17.78
CA MET A 164 10.09 -12.47 19.00
C MET A 164 9.40 -13.79 18.70
N TRP A 165 9.37 -14.67 19.69
CA TRP A 165 8.66 -15.93 19.60
C TRP A 165 7.29 -15.79 20.25
N LEU A 166 6.24 -16.12 19.48
CA LEU A 166 4.86 -16.12 19.96
C LEU A 166 4.33 -17.55 20.02
N ASP A 167 3.74 -17.91 21.15
CA ASP A 167 3.00 -19.16 21.28
C ASP A 167 1.55 -18.94 20.82
N THR A 168 1.29 -19.27 19.56
CA THR A 168 -0.04 -19.11 18.94
C THR A 168 -1.04 -20.16 19.42
N SER A 169 -0.62 -21.21 20.14
CA SER A 169 -1.54 -22.15 20.82
C SER A 169 -2.24 -21.50 22.01
N SER A 170 -1.62 -20.45 22.60
CA SER A 170 -2.20 -19.67 23.68
C SER A 170 -3.34 -18.78 23.19
N ARG A 171 -4.57 -19.02 23.69
CA ARG A 171 -5.74 -18.18 23.38
C ARG A 171 -5.52 -16.71 23.75
N ARG A 172 -4.81 -16.44 24.86
CA ARG A 172 -4.48 -15.07 25.29
C ARG A 172 -3.64 -14.33 24.26
N VAL A 173 -2.66 -15.01 23.67
CA VAL A 173 -1.81 -14.43 22.61
C VAL A 173 -2.63 -14.11 21.37
N ARG A 174 -3.51 -15.01 20.96
CA ARG A 174 -4.38 -14.77 19.80
C ARG A 174 -5.38 -13.63 20.04
N ASP A 175 -5.97 -13.56 21.24
CA ASP A 175 -6.91 -12.49 21.61
C ASP A 175 -6.20 -11.12 21.67
N PHE A 176 -5.01 -11.07 22.30
CA PHE A 176 -4.19 -9.85 22.34
C PHE A 176 -3.78 -9.38 20.93
N TRP A 177 -3.43 -10.31 20.05
CA TRP A 177 -3.10 -10.02 18.67
C TRP A 177 -4.27 -9.38 17.93
N ARG A 178 -5.46 -9.98 18.03
CA ARG A 178 -6.69 -9.49 17.41
C ARG A 178 -7.06 -8.09 17.93
N GLU A 179 -6.98 -7.87 19.24
CA GLU A 179 -7.26 -6.56 19.83
C GLU A 179 -6.27 -5.49 19.36
N SER A 180 -4.99 -5.84 19.28
CA SER A 180 -3.94 -4.95 18.77
C SER A 180 -4.16 -4.60 17.29
N TYR A 181 -4.59 -5.57 16.48
CA TYR A 181 -4.95 -5.34 15.08
C TYR A 181 -6.16 -4.40 14.97
N ASP A 182 -7.25 -4.70 15.70
CA ASP A 182 -8.47 -3.89 15.68
C ASP A 182 -8.21 -2.44 16.17
N THR A 183 -7.31 -2.25 17.13
CA THR A 183 -6.94 -0.92 17.63
C THR A 183 -6.20 -0.11 16.57
N ARG A 184 -5.26 -0.72 15.86
CA ARG A 184 -4.50 -0.06 14.77
C ARG A 184 -5.37 0.31 13.57
N HIS A 185 -6.47 -0.41 13.33
CA HIS A 185 -7.37 -0.17 12.20
C HIS A 185 -8.59 0.72 12.55
N ARG A 186 -8.74 1.14 13.81
CA ARG A 186 -9.81 2.07 14.22
C ARG A 186 -9.37 3.54 14.28
N ALA A 187 -8.09 3.80 14.17
CA ALA A 187 -7.53 5.14 14.10
C ALA A 187 -7.50 5.65 12.67
#